data_67c1b78ef77d1c61ff92ac2f0cbea07b
#
_entry.id   67c1b78ef77d1c61ff92ac2f0cbea07b
#
_cell.length_a   1.000
_cell.length_b   1.000
_cell.length_c   1.000
_cell.angle_alpha   90.00
_cell.angle_beta   90.00
_cell.angle_gamma   90.00
#
_symmetry.space_group_name_H-M   'P 1'
#
loop_
_entity.id
_entity.type
_entity.pdbx_description
1 polymer ?
#
loop_
_entity_poly.entity_id
_entity_poly.type
_entity_poly.pdbx_seq_one_letter_code
_entity_poly.pdbx_strand_id
1 'polypeptide(L)'
;MHQRSVHYWGDIDTHGFAMLDQLRAYLPQAQSLMMDEGTLMHHSDHWGHEAQAQQRDLPRLTAHEHAVYDTLRDNRLRAGLRLEQERIGFGWVKQSLAALQK
;
A
#
# COMPACT_ATOMS: atom_id res chain seq x y z
N MET A 1 -6.49 24.66 16.06
CA MET A 1 -7.06 23.34 15.82
C MET A 1 -6.01 22.43 15.20
N HIS A 2 -5.84 21.25 15.76
CA HIS A 2 -4.87 20.30 15.24
C HIS A 2 -5.54 19.34 14.26
N GLN A 3 -4.95 19.21 13.08
CA GLN A 3 -5.34 18.16 12.18
C GLN A 3 -4.77 16.85 12.67
N ARG A 4 -5.61 15.86 12.77
CA ARG A 4 -5.14 14.53 13.10
C ARG A 4 -4.51 13.88 11.88
N SER A 5 -3.40 13.21 12.09
CA SER A 5 -2.81 12.37 11.05
C SER A 5 -3.66 11.12 10.90
N VAL A 6 -4.05 10.83 9.67
CA VAL A 6 -4.80 9.62 9.35
C VAL A 6 -3.90 8.74 8.49
N HIS A 7 -3.65 7.53 8.95
CA HIS A 7 -2.82 6.58 8.22
C HIS A 7 -3.64 5.36 7.85
N TYR A 8 -3.47 4.90 6.62
CA TYR A 8 -4.10 3.69 6.12
C TYR A 8 -3.01 2.64 5.90
N TRP A 9 -3.19 1.47 6.49
CA TRP A 9 -2.30 0.34 6.31
C TRP A 9 -3.13 -0.85 5.89
N GLY A 10 -3.00 -1.24 4.64
CA GLY A 10 -3.71 -2.38 4.08
C GLY A 10 -2.75 -3.33 3.37
N ASP A 11 -3.32 -4.32 2.72
CA ASP A 11 -2.55 -5.22 1.88
C ASP A 11 -1.94 -4.46 0.70
N ILE A 12 -0.73 -4.84 0.30
CA ILE A 12 -0.16 -4.31 -0.94
C ILE A 12 -0.70 -5.17 -2.08
N ASP A 13 -1.88 -4.78 -2.55
CA ASP A 13 -2.52 -5.38 -3.71
C ASP A 13 -3.40 -4.32 -4.36
N THR A 14 -3.98 -4.63 -5.52
CA THR A 14 -4.75 -3.63 -6.25
C THR A 14 -6.00 -3.21 -5.47
N HIS A 15 -6.61 -4.12 -4.71
CA HIS A 15 -7.77 -3.79 -3.88
C HIS A 15 -7.39 -2.89 -2.70
N GLY A 16 -6.23 -3.13 -2.09
CA GLY A 16 -5.75 -2.29 -0.99
C GLY A 16 -5.55 -0.85 -1.44
N PHE A 17 -4.96 -0.66 -2.62
CA PHE A 17 -4.80 0.69 -3.17
C PHE A 17 -6.13 1.30 -3.59
N ALA A 18 -7.08 0.50 -4.08
CA ALA A 18 -8.41 1.00 -4.40
C ALA A 18 -9.13 1.51 -3.15
N MET A 19 -8.97 0.81 -2.03
CA MET A 19 -9.55 1.24 -0.76
C MET A 19 -8.92 2.54 -0.27
N LEU A 20 -7.60 2.68 -0.42
CA LEU A 20 -6.91 3.92 -0.08
C LEU A 20 -7.41 5.09 -0.91
N ASP A 21 -7.56 4.87 -2.21
CA ASP A 21 -8.09 5.89 -3.12
C ASP A 21 -9.49 6.32 -2.68
N GLN A 22 -10.34 5.36 -2.36
CA GLN A 22 -11.70 5.64 -1.90
C GLN A 22 -11.70 6.40 -0.57
N LEU A 23 -10.84 6.02 0.35
CA LEU A 23 -10.70 6.71 1.63
C LEU A 23 -10.36 8.18 1.43
N ARG A 24 -9.49 8.47 0.47
CA ARG A 24 -9.08 9.85 0.19
C ARG A 24 -10.19 10.70 -0.42
N ALA A 25 -11.25 10.08 -0.94
CA ALA A 25 -12.42 10.83 -1.37
C ALA A 25 -13.10 11.51 -0.19
N TYR A 26 -12.98 10.92 1.01
CA TYR A 26 -13.57 11.44 2.24
C TYR A 26 -12.54 12.12 3.12
N LEU A 27 -11.31 11.62 3.12
CA LEU A 27 -10.21 12.12 3.96
C LEU A 27 -8.99 12.37 3.08
N PRO A 28 -8.94 13.51 2.37
CA PRO A 28 -7.85 13.77 1.42
C PRO A 28 -6.46 13.74 2.05
N GLN A 29 -6.37 13.97 3.36
CA GLN A 29 -5.09 14.01 4.07
C GLN A 29 -4.59 12.62 4.48
N ALA A 30 -5.36 11.56 4.23
CA ALA A 30 -4.95 10.21 4.61
C ALA A 30 -3.63 9.83 3.93
N GLN A 31 -2.76 9.18 4.68
CA GLN A 31 -1.45 8.76 4.20
C GLN A 31 -1.36 7.24 4.28
N SER A 32 -0.72 6.64 3.29
CA SER A 32 -0.48 5.19 3.35
C SER A 32 0.69 4.90 4.28
N LEU A 33 0.67 3.72 4.88
CA LEU A 33 1.71 3.25 5.78
C LEU A 33 2.10 1.85 5.35
N MET A 34 3.38 1.63 5.11
CA MET A 34 3.91 0.31 4.72
C MET A 34 3.24 -0.28 3.48
N MET A 35 2.92 0.57 2.52
CA MET A 35 2.41 0.16 1.22
C MET A 35 3.33 0.63 0.09
N ASP A 36 4.59 0.86 0.42
CA ASP A 36 5.60 1.36 -0.50
C ASP A 36 6.39 0.21 -1.15
N GLU A 37 7.16 0.57 -2.17
CA GLU A 37 7.97 -0.40 -2.89
C GLU A 37 8.98 -1.09 -1.98
N GLY A 38 9.60 -0.34 -1.07
CA GLY A 38 10.57 -0.91 -0.12
C GLY A 38 9.97 -2.02 0.71
N THR A 39 8.77 -1.80 1.23
CA THR A 39 8.08 -2.83 2.01
C THR A 39 7.76 -4.05 1.15
N LEU A 40 7.28 -3.83 -0.06
CA LEU A 40 6.96 -4.91 -0.99
C LEU A 40 8.18 -5.77 -1.30
N MET A 41 9.30 -5.12 -1.66
CA MET A 41 10.49 -5.83 -2.07
C MET A 41 11.20 -6.53 -0.91
N HIS A 42 11.18 -5.92 0.28
CA HIS A 42 11.79 -6.53 1.46
C HIS A 42 11.11 -7.84 1.84
N HIS A 43 9.84 -7.98 1.51
CA HIS A 43 9.04 -9.16 1.88
C HIS A 43 8.76 -10.07 0.70
N SER A 44 9.67 -10.11 -0.27
CA SER A 44 9.46 -10.90 -1.49
C SER A 44 9.23 -12.39 -1.23
N ASP A 45 9.76 -12.92 -0.12
CA ASP A 45 9.57 -14.32 0.26
C ASP A 45 8.13 -14.62 0.70
N HIS A 46 7.34 -13.61 0.94
CA HIS A 46 5.97 -13.74 1.42
C HIS A 46 4.92 -13.30 0.41
N TRP A 47 5.32 -13.03 -0.83
CA TRP A 47 4.37 -12.63 -1.85
C TRP A 47 3.35 -13.73 -2.11
N GLY A 48 2.09 -13.32 -2.18
CA GLY A 48 0.99 -14.20 -2.51
C GLY A 48 0.34 -13.81 -3.83
N HIS A 49 -0.89 -14.25 -4.03
CA HIS A 49 -1.62 -14.04 -5.27
C HIS A 49 -2.99 -13.44 -5.00
N GLU A 50 -3.32 -12.40 -5.75
CA GLU A 50 -4.63 -11.75 -5.73
C GLU A 50 -5.46 -12.29 -6.90
N ALA A 51 -6.62 -12.89 -6.59
CA ALA A 51 -7.40 -13.63 -7.59
C ALA A 51 -8.02 -12.74 -8.66
N GLN A 52 -8.49 -11.55 -8.30
CA GLN A 52 -9.20 -10.67 -9.23
C GLN A 52 -8.71 -9.24 -9.03
N ALA A 53 -7.61 -8.91 -9.68
CA ALA A 53 -6.99 -7.60 -9.54
C ALA A 53 -7.87 -6.49 -10.12
N GLN A 54 -7.83 -5.33 -9.49
CA GLN A 54 -8.45 -4.12 -10.01
C GLN A 54 -7.70 -3.66 -11.25
N GLN A 55 -8.44 -3.12 -12.23
CA GLN A 55 -7.83 -2.59 -13.45
C GLN A 55 -8.05 -1.10 -13.64
N ARG A 56 -8.91 -0.50 -12.82
CA ARG A 56 -9.30 0.90 -12.99
C ARG A 56 -8.21 1.85 -12.54
N ASP A 57 -8.29 3.09 -13.02
CA ASP A 57 -7.41 4.14 -12.58
C ASP A 57 -7.78 4.60 -11.17
N LEU A 58 -6.76 4.92 -10.37
CA LEU A 58 -6.94 5.39 -9.00
C LEU A 58 -6.33 6.79 -8.89
N PRO A 59 -7.10 7.84 -9.15
CA PRO A 59 -6.55 9.19 -9.30
C PRO A 59 -6.09 9.84 -8.00
N ARG A 60 -6.44 9.28 -6.84
CA ARG A 60 -6.10 9.88 -5.55
C ARG A 60 -4.84 9.31 -4.92
N LEU A 61 -4.08 8.49 -5.65
CA LEU A 61 -2.81 7.96 -5.16
C LEU A 61 -1.70 8.99 -5.38
N THR A 62 -0.72 8.98 -4.47
CA THR A 62 0.49 9.78 -4.68
C THR A 62 1.32 9.15 -5.80
N ALA A 63 2.36 9.88 -6.26
CA ALA A 63 3.23 9.36 -7.32
C ALA A 63 3.87 8.03 -6.92
N HIS A 64 4.36 7.91 -5.68
CA HIS A 64 4.97 6.67 -5.20
C HIS A 64 3.96 5.52 -5.12
N GLU A 65 2.77 5.80 -4.63
CA GLU A 65 1.71 4.80 -4.55
C GLU A 65 1.27 4.36 -5.93
N HIS A 66 1.17 5.30 -6.87
CA HIS A 66 0.82 5.01 -8.25
C HIS A 66 1.83 4.06 -8.88
N ALA A 67 3.12 4.28 -8.63
CA ALA A 67 4.15 3.42 -9.18
C ALA A 67 4.00 1.98 -8.69
N VAL A 68 3.72 1.80 -7.40
CA VAL A 68 3.49 0.46 -6.84
C VAL A 68 2.21 -0.16 -7.42
N TYR A 69 1.13 0.62 -7.45
CA TYR A 69 -0.14 0.14 -8.00
C TYR A 69 0.00 -0.29 -9.47
N ASP A 70 0.68 0.52 -10.28
CA ASP A 70 0.87 0.19 -11.69
C ASP A 70 1.69 -1.09 -11.85
N THR A 71 2.69 -1.28 -11.01
CA THR A 71 3.49 -2.52 -11.00
C THR A 71 2.62 -3.73 -10.71
N LEU A 72 1.70 -3.61 -9.77
CA LEU A 72 0.78 -4.70 -9.42
C LEU A 72 -0.25 -4.93 -10.53
N ARG A 73 -0.89 -3.86 -10.98
CA ARG A 73 -1.95 -3.94 -12.00
C ARG A 73 -1.43 -4.51 -13.30
N ASP A 74 -0.24 -4.08 -13.71
CA ASP A 74 0.34 -4.45 -14.99
C ASP A 74 1.19 -5.73 -14.92
N ASN A 75 1.19 -6.40 -13.78
CA ASN A 75 1.91 -7.67 -13.58
C ASN A 75 3.40 -7.58 -13.90
N ARG A 76 4.03 -6.45 -13.55
CA ARG A 76 5.42 -6.18 -13.93
C ARG A 76 6.44 -7.07 -13.22
N LEU A 77 6.12 -7.50 -12.00
CA LEU A 77 6.99 -8.39 -11.22
C LEU A 77 6.48 -9.82 -11.23
N ARG A 78 5.18 -9.98 -11.07
CA ARG A 78 4.52 -11.29 -10.99
C ARG A 78 3.04 -11.09 -11.25
N ALA A 79 2.41 -12.03 -11.93
CA ALA A 79 0.97 -11.99 -12.16
C ALA A 79 0.21 -12.05 -10.84
N GLY A 80 -0.70 -11.10 -10.62
CA GLY A 80 -1.53 -11.07 -9.43
C GLY A 80 -0.76 -10.91 -8.12
N LEU A 81 0.35 -10.20 -8.16
CA LEU A 81 1.20 -10.03 -6.98
C LEU A 81 0.45 -9.39 -5.83
N ARG A 82 0.64 -9.96 -4.63
CA ARG A 82 0.02 -9.48 -3.41
C ARG A 82 0.95 -9.69 -2.22
N LEU A 83 1.06 -8.68 -1.38
CA LEU A 83 1.69 -8.84 -0.06
C LEU A 83 0.63 -8.52 0.98
N GLU A 84 0.18 -9.55 1.69
CA GLU A 84 -0.80 -9.37 2.74
C GLU A 84 -0.18 -8.65 3.93
N GLN A 85 -0.94 -7.71 4.50
CA GLN A 85 -0.53 -6.90 5.63
C GLN A 85 0.05 -7.75 6.77
N GLU A 86 -0.56 -8.87 7.05
CA GLU A 86 -0.17 -9.75 8.16
C GLU A 86 1.15 -10.47 7.92
N ARG A 87 1.68 -10.43 6.69
CA ARG A 87 2.96 -11.02 6.34
C ARG A 87 4.14 -10.07 6.54
N ILE A 88 3.86 -8.81 6.86
CA ILE A 88 4.92 -7.84 7.10
C ILE A 88 5.50 -8.08 8.48
N GLY A 89 6.83 -8.25 8.54
CA GLY A 89 7.52 -8.59 9.77
C GLY A 89 7.41 -7.54 10.86
N PHE A 90 7.37 -7.98 12.10
CA PHE A 90 7.20 -7.08 13.25
C PHE A 90 8.31 -6.03 13.34
N GLY A 91 9.56 -6.40 13.03
CA GLY A 91 10.66 -5.45 13.04
C GLY A 91 10.48 -4.33 12.03
N TRP A 92 9.95 -4.67 10.85
CA TRP A 92 9.66 -3.68 9.81
C TRP A 92 8.57 -2.72 10.26
N VAL A 93 7.51 -3.25 10.86
CA VAL A 93 6.42 -2.45 11.41
C VAL A 93 6.96 -1.48 12.46
N LYS A 94 7.80 -1.99 13.35
CA LYS A 94 8.38 -1.20 14.43
C LYS A 94 9.20 -0.02 13.89
N GLN A 95 10.04 -0.29 12.90
CA GLN A 95 10.85 0.76 12.27
C GLN A 95 9.99 1.80 11.56
N SER A 96 8.95 1.34 10.86
CA SER A 96 8.06 2.24 10.13
C SER A 96 7.29 3.16 11.08
N LEU A 97 6.81 2.62 12.20
CA LEU A 97 6.11 3.42 13.19
C LEU A 97 7.04 4.40 13.88
N ALA A 98 8.27 3.99 14.17
CA ALA A 98 9.25 4.87 14.79
C ALA A 98 9.57 6.06 13.89
N ALA A 99 9.62 5.86 12.57
CA ALA A 99 9.89 6.93 11.62
C ALA A 99 8.80 8.02 11.65
N LEU A 100 7.59 7.66 12.03
CA LEU A 100 6.48 8.63 12.09
C LEU A 100 6.58 9.58 13.28
N GLN A 101 7.40 9.21 14.27
CA GLN A 101 7.48 9.98 15.51
C GLN A 101 8.55 11.07 15.49
N LYS A 102 9.21 11.24 14.38
CA LYS A 102 10.25 12.26 14.25
C LYS A 102 9.69 13.61 13.86
#